data_76c6944cd8ce4453c063fd562cd49da3
#
_entry.id   76c6944cd8ce4453c063fd562cd49da3
#
_cell.length_a   1.000
_cell.length_b   1.000
_cell.length_c   1.000
_cell.angle_alpha   90.00
_cell.angle_beta   90.00
_cell.angle_gamma   90.00
#
_symmetry.space_group_name_H-M   'P 1'
#
loop_
_entity.id
_entity.type
_entity.pdbx_description
1 polymer ?
#
loop_
_entity_poly.entity_id
_entity_poly.type
_entity_poly.pdbx_seq_one_letter_code
_entity_poly.pdbx_strand_id
1 'polypeptide(L)'
;RLRQVPGVKHVFVGSGIRHDLVLADAQHGQDYLAEIVRHHVSGQLNVAPEHSEARVLRLMGKPDPQALLRFKAIFDRLTEAAGRDQYLTCYLIAAHPGCTEQDMQQLAQFFGQRMGFLPEQVQIFTPLPSTYSALMYHTGIDPFTGNAIFVERGLAGREQQKDIVTEAARERQERGQPGGRPQTKRQRTARR
;
A
#
# COMPACT_ATOMS: atom_id res chain seq x y z
N ARG A 1 -18.39 -19.92 -5.84
CA ARG A 1 -19.87 -19.98 -5.76
C ARG A 1 -20.54 -18.77 -6.45
N LEU A 2 -20.17 -17.50 -6.11
CA LEU A 2 -20.83 -16.31 -6.72
C LEU A 2 -20.73 -16.29 -8.25
N ARG A 3 -19.60 -16.71 -8.85
CA ARG A 3 -19.45 -16.80 -10.32
C ARG A 3 -20.33 -17.87 -10.98
N GLN A 4 -20.90 -18.79 -10.19
CA GLN A 4 -21.78 -19.86 -10.67
C GLN A 4 -23.27 -19.45 -10.66
N VAL A 5 -23.58 -18.26 -10.15
CA VAL A 5 -24.95 -17.74 -10.13
C VAL A 5 -25.36 -17.32 -11.55
N PRO A 6 -26.50 -17.79 -12.08
CA PRO A 6 -26.97 -17.39 -13.40
C PRO A 6 -27.07 -15.87 -13.54
N GLY A 7 -26.54 -15.32 -14.63
CA GLY A 7 -26.50 -13.88 -14.90
C GLY A 7 -25.30 -13.13 -14.33
N VAL A 8 -24.52 -13.71 -13.42
CA VAL A 8 -23.29 -13.11 -12.89
C VAL A 8 -22.13 -13.34 -13.88
N LYS A 9 -21.63 -12.27 -14.49
CA LYS A 9 -20.50 -12.32 -15.44
C LYS A 9 -19.15 -12.20 -14.74
N HIS A 10 -19.05 -11.29 -13.76
CA HIS A 10 -17.81 -10.98 -13.04
C HIS A 10 -18.08 -10.77 -11.54
N VAL A 11 -17.11 -11.14 -10.73
CA VAL A 11 -17.10 -10.87 -9.29
C VAL A 11 -15.72 -10.32 -8.96
N PHE A 12 -15.62 -9.04 -8.65
CA PHE A 12 -14.35 -8.38 -8.36
C PHE A 12 -14.17 -8.11 -6.87
N VAL A 13 -12.92 -8.18 -6.40
CA VAL A 13 -12.53 -7.73 -5.06
C VAL A 13 -12.40 -6.21 -5.09
N GLY A 14 -13.28 -5.52 -4.38
CA GLY A 14 -13.33 -4.05 -4.35
C GLY A 14 -12.59 -3.42 -3.16
N SER A 15 -12.17 -4.20 -2.17
CA SER A 15 -11.43 -3.71 -0.99
C SER A 15 -9.97 -4.16 -1.01
N GLY A 16 -9.14 -3.52 -0.17
CA GLY A 16 -7.75 -3.93 0.01
C GLY A 16 -7.65 -5.32 0.66
N ILE A 17 -6.72 -6.13 0.19
CA ILE A 17 -6.40 -7.42 0.80
C ILE A 17 -5.20 -7.31 1.74
N ARG A 18 -5.18 -8.18 2.75
CA ARG A 18 -4.07 -8.32 3.69
C ARG A 18 -2.97 -9.16 3.05
N HIS A 19 -2.03 -8.49 2.39
CA HIS A 19 -0.90 -9.12 1.70
C HIS A 19 -0.03 -9.99 2.61
N ASP A 20 0.11 -9.60 3.88
CA ASP A 20 0.84 -10.33 4.90
C ASP A 20 0.17 -11.66 5.26
N LEU A 21 -1.15 -11.70 5.39
CA LEU A 21 -1.89 -12.94 5.66
C LEU A 21 -1.80 -13.91 4.48
N VAL A 22 -1.87 -13.41 3.26
CA VAL A 22 -1.67 -14.24 2.06
C VAL A 22 -0.27 -14.87 2.04
N LEU A 23 0.75 -14.11 2.44
CA LEU A 23 2.13 -14.63 2.53
C LEU A 23 2.34 -15.60 3.70
N ALA A 24 1.60 -15.41 4.79
CA ALA A 24 1.70 -16.26 5.97
C ALA A 24 1.02 -17.64 5.77
N ASP A 25 0.05 -17.73 4.87
CA ASP A 25 -0.60 -19.00 4.53
C ASP A 25 0.27 -19.77 3.53
N ALA A 26 1.14 -20.62 4.07
CA ALA A 26 2.06 -21.44 3.27
C ALA A 26 1.31 -22.52 2.43
N GLN A 27 0.11 -22.90 2.83
CA GLN A 27 -0.64 -23.97 2.18
C GLN A 27 -1.51 -23.45 1.01
N HIS A 28 -2.22 -22.34 1.21
CA HIS A 28 -3.25 -21.88 0.27
C HIS A 28 -3.01 -20.48 -0.27
N GLY A 29 -2.10 -19.70 0.33
CA GLY A 29 -1.93 -18.28 0.00
C GLY A 29 -1.60 -18.02 -1.47
N GLN A 30 -0.75 -18.84 -2.10
CA GLN A 30 -0.43 -18.69 -3.52
C GLN A 30 -1.59 -19.08 -4.43
N ASP A 31 -2.31 -20.16 -4.12
CA ASP A 31 -3.47 -20.58 -4.90
C ASP A 31 -4.60 -19.58 -4.78
N TYR A 32 -4.83 -19.05 -3.58
CA TYR A 32 -5.77 -17.96 -3.35
C TYR A 32 -5.43 -16.72 -4.21
N LEU A 33 -4.17 -16.29 -4.20
CA LEU A 33 -3.76 -15.13 -5.00
C LEU A 33 -3.86 -15.40 -6.49
N ALA A 34 -3.55 -16.62 -6.95
CA ALA A 34 -3.70 -17.03 -8.34
C ALA A 34 -5.16 -16.99 -8.79
N GLU A 35 -6.10 -17.44 -7.95
CA GLU A 35 -7.55 -17.35 -8.23
C GLU A 35 -8.01 -15.89 -8.28
N ILE A 36 -7.55 -15.05 -7.35
CA ILE A 36 -7.84 -13.60 -7.34
C ILE A 36 -7.38 -12.95 -8.63
N VAL A 37 -6.13 -13.17 -9.05
CA VAL A 37 -5.54 -12.61 -10.28
C VAL A 37 -6.32 -13.03 -11.51
N ARG A 38 -6.67 -14.33 -11.62
CA ARG A 38 -7.36 -14.85 -12.80
C ARG A 38 -8.79 -14.33 -12.95
N HIS A 39 -9.48 -14.12 -11.83
CA HIS A 39 -10.95 -14.01 -11.87
C HIS A 39 -11.54 -12.82 -11.14
N HIS A 40 -10.79 -12.19 -10.23
CA HIS A 40 -11.35 -11.25 -9.28
C HIS A 40 -10.69 -9.86 -9.27
N VAL A 41 -9.76 -9.60 -10.20
CA VAL A 41 -9.13 -8.29 -10.39
C VAL A 41 -9.57 -7.71 -11.73
N SER A 42 -10.17 -6.52 -11.69
CA SER A 42 -10.66 -5.82 -12.89
C SER A 42 -9.57 -5.05 -13.65
N GLY A 43 -8.38 -4.91 -13.07
CA GLY A 43 -7.25 -4.13 -13.58
C GLY A 43 -6.34 -3.69 -12.45
N GLN A 44 -6.89 -3.42 -11.28
CA GLN A 44 -6.12 -3.06 -10.09
C GLN A 44 -6.51 -3.90 -8.88
N LEU A 45 -5.52 -4.24 -8.06
CA LEU A 45 -5.69 -4.87 -6.76
C LEU A 45 -5.19 -3.94 -5.67
N ASN A 46 -6.04 -3.63 -4.70
CA ASN A 46 -5.69 -2.76 -3.60
C ASN A 46 -5.04 -3.56 -2.47
N VAL A 47 -3.95 -3.02 -1.92
CA VAL A 47 -3.32 -3.50 -0.69
C VAL A 47 -3.14 -2.34 0.30
N ALA A 48 -3.09 -2.63 1.58
CA ALA A 48 -2.99 -1.63 2.64
C ALA A 48 -1.68 -1.81 3.44
N PRO A 49 -0.51 -1.50 2.86
CA PRO A 49 0.75 -1.52 3.58
C PRO A 49 0.84 -0.38 4.61
N GLU A 50 0.14 0.71 4.38
CA GLU A 50 0.03 1.94 5.16
C GLU A 50 1.32 2.78 5.19
N HIS A 51 2.51 2.15 5.30
CA HIS A 51 3.82 2.79 5.34
C HIS A 51 4.92 1.85 4.79
N SER A 52 6.17 2.35 4.72
CA SER A 52 7.37 1.56 4.37
C SER A 52 8.43 1.52 5.46
N GLU A 53 8.35 2.43 6.44
CA GLU A 53 9.35 2.48 7.50
C GLU A 53 9.01 1.47 8.61
N ALA A 54 9.93 0.53 8.86
CA ALA A 54 9.74 -0.57 9.81
C ALA A 54 9.34 -0.07 11.22
N ARG A 55 9.90 1.05 11.67
CA ARG A 55 9.59 1.67 12.95
C ARG A 55 8.13 2.14 13.02
N VAL A 56 7.66 2.78 11.97
CA VAL A 56 6.27 3.26 11.87
C VAL A 56 5.30 2.08 11.73
N LEU A 57 5.64 1.11 10.88
CA LEU A 57 4.85 -0.11 10.69
C LEU A 57 4.69 -0.91 11.99
N ARG A 58 5.73 -0.99 12.83
CA ARG A 58 5.66 -1.62 14.14
C ARG A 58 4.59 -0.94 15.02
N LEU A 59 4.55 0.39 15.05
CA LEU A 59 3.54 1.15 15.82
C LEU A 59 2.12 0.95 15.25
N MET A 60 2.00 0.74 13.94
CA MET A 60 0.74 0.42 13.28
C MET A 60 0.30 -1.04 13.46
N GLY A 61 1.16 -1.91 14.00
CA GLY A 61 0.91 -3.37 14.03
C GLY A 61 0.90 -4.00 12.64
N LYS A 62 1.70 -3.46 11.71
CA LYS A 62 1.82 -3.91 10.32
C LYS A 62 3.12 -4.70 10.11
N PRO A 63 3.17 -5.57 9.09
CA PRO A 63 4.34 -6.37 8.78
C PRO A 63 5.50 -5.50 8.25
N ASP A 64 6.70 -6.10 8.25
CA ASP A 64 7.91 -5.53 7.64
C ASP A 64 7.68 -5.17 6.17
N PRO A 65 8.23 -4.06 5.65
CA PRO A 65 8.05 -3.61 4.26
C PRO A 65 8.53 -4.63 3.22
N GLN A 66 9.43 -5.54 3.57
CA GLN A 66 9.84 -6.63 2.68
C GLN A 66 8.69 -7.59 2.33
N ALA A 67 7.68 -7.69 3.21
CA ALA A 67 6.47 -8.46 2.91
C ALA A 67 5.73 -7.89 1.67
N LEU A 68 5.62 -6.57 1.57
CA LEU A 68 5.01 -5.92 0.40
C LEU A 68 5.78 -6.22 -0.90
N LEU A 69 7.11 -6.17 -0.85
CA LEU A 69 7.95 -6.48 -2.03
C LEU A 69 7.83 -7.94 -2.46
N ARG A 70 7.82 -8.87 -1.50
CA ARG A 70 7.59 -10.30 -1.79
C ARG A 70 6.22 -10.53 -2.41
N PHE A 71 5.17 -9.89 -1.84
CA PHE A 71 3.82 -9.99 -2.36
C PHE A 71 3.74 -9.45 -3.79
N LYS A 72 4.33 -8.28 -4.05
CA LYS A 72 4.39 -7.69 -5.39
C LYS A 72 5.05 -8.63 -6.40
N ALA A 73 6.18 -9.24 -6.04
CA ALA A 73 6.88 -10.15 -6.94
C ALA A 73 6.03 -11.39 -7.31
N ILE A 74 5.27 -11.92 -6.35
CA ILE A 74 4.35 -13.04 -6.60
C ILE A 74 3.17 -12.58 -7.47
N PHE A 75 2.58 -11.44 -7.15
CA PHE A 75 1.46 -10.86 -7.91
C PHE A 75 1.86 -10.60 -9.37
N ASP A 76 3.00 -9.95 -9.61
CA ASP A 76 3.49 -9.63 -10.96
C ASP A 76 3.71 -10.92 -11.78
N ARG A 77 4.32 -11.94 -11.19
CA ARG A 77 4.53 -13.25 -11.82
C ARG A 77 3.20 -13.93 -12.18
N LEU A 78 2.23 -13.93 -11.27
CA LEU A 78 0.92 -14.56 -11.49
C LEU A 78 0.12 -13.80 -12.56
N THR A 79 0.19 -12.48 -12.57
CA THR A 79 -0.45 -11.61 -13.56
C THR A 79 0.14 -11.85 -14.96
N GLU A 80 1.47 -11.95 -15.07
CA GLU A 80 2.16 -12.29 -16.32
C GLU A 80 1.77 -13.70 -16.82
N ALA A 81 1.79 -14.69 -15.93
CA ALA A 81 1.40 -16.07 -16.26
C ALA A 81 -0.09 -16.19 -16.69
N ALA A 82 -0.96 -15.36 -16.13
CA ALA A 82 -2.38 -15.30 -16.51
C ALA A 82 -2.65 -14.49 -17.79
N GLY A 83 -1.62 -13.84 -18.37
CA GLY A 83 -1.77 -12.96 -19.55
C GLY A 83 -2.63 -11.73 -19.27
N ARG A 84 -2.69 -11.26 -18.03
CA ARG A 84 -3.50 -10.13 -17.60
C ARG A 84 -2.69 -8.84 -17.56
N ASP A 85 -3.37 -7.71 -17.75
CA ASP A 85 -2.82 -6.37 -17.56
C ASP A 85 -3.36 -5.80 -16.24
N GLN A 86 -2.69 -6.14 -15.14
CA GLN A 86 -3.12 -5.78 -13.79
C GLN A 86 -1.96 -5.15 -13.01
N TYR A 87 -2.29 -4.33 -12.02
CA TYR A 87 -1.30 -3.66 -11.18
C TYR A 87 -1.80 -3.53 -9.72
N LEU A 88 -0.85 -3.35 -8.80
CA LEU A 88 -1.14 -3.06 -7.41
C LEU A 88 -1.38 -1.56 -7.22
N THR A 89 -2.32 -1.23 -6.35
CA THR A 89 -2.44 0.08 -5.73
C THR A 89 -2.27 -0.05 -4.22
N CYS A 90 -1.77 1.00 -3.57
CA CYS A 90 -1.46 0.96 -2.16
C CYS A 90 -2.13 2.12 -1.43
N TYR A 91 -2.79 1.81 -0.30
CA TYR A 91 -3.24 2.81 0.65
C TYR A 91 -2.09 3.15 1.59
N LEU A 92 -1.83 4.45 1.76
CA LEU A 92 -0.79 4.99 2.64
C LEU A 92 -1.41 5.93 3.68
N ILE A 93 -0.77 6.00 4.85
CA ILE A 93 -1.17 6.89 5.93
C ILE A 93 -0.01 7.82 6.28
N ALA A 94 -0.25 9.13 6.20
CA ALA A 94 0.63 10.17 6.71
C ALA A 94 0.25 10.54 8.16
N ALA A 95 1.22 11.08 8.90
CA ALA A 95 1.05 11.61 10.24
C ALA A 95 0.49 10.61 11.28
N HIS A 96 0.74 9.31 11.09
CA HIS A 96 0.52 8.33 12.15
C HIS A 96 1.43 8.64 13.34
N PRO A 97 1.00 8.43 14.60
CA PRO A 97 1.90 8.55 15.75
C PRO A 97 3.23 7.83 15.52
N GLY A 98 4.34 8.53 15.76
CA GLY A 98 5.69 8.06 15.45
C GLY A 98 6.19 8.36 14.04
N CYS A 99 5.35 8.81 13.12
CA CYS A 99 5.75 9.18 11.76
C CYS A 99 6.23 10.64 11.69
N THR A 100 7.40 10.86 11.11
CA THR A 100 8.00 12.18 10.86
C THR A 100 7.99 12.51 9.36
N GLU A 101 8.30 13.75 8.99
CA GLU A 101 8.49 14.14 7.58
C GLU A 101 9.61 13.32 6.91
N GLN A 102 10.68 13.02 7.62
CA GLN A 102 11.76 12.18 7.11
C GLN A 102 11.26 10.78 6.76
N ASP A 103 10.39 10.19 7.59
CA ASP A 103 9.79 8.89 7.29
C ASP A 103 8.93 8.95 6.02
N MET A 104 8.22 10.06 5.79
CA MET A 104 7.43 10.26 4.57
C MET A 104 8.31 10.44 3.32
N GLN A 105 9.48 11.10 3.45
CA GLN A 105 10.46 11.18 2.37
C GLN A 105 11.03 9.79 2.02
N GLN A 106 11.36 8.99 3.02
CA GLN A 106 11.83 7.61 2.84
C GLN A 106 10.73 6.73 2.21
N LEU A 107 9.47 6.92 2.62
CA LEU A 107 8.32 6.28 1.99
C LEU A 107 8.22 6.60 0.49
N ALA A 108 8.31 7.88 0.12
CA ALA A 108 8.27 8.30 -1.28
C ALA A 108 9.43 7.68 -2.09
N GLN A 109 10.64 7.65 -1.53
CA GLN A 109 11.79 6.99 -2.14
C GLN A 109 11.59 5.49 -2.31
N PHE A 110 11.10 4.79 -1.27
CA PHE A 110 10.81 3.36 -1.32
C PHE A 110 9.82 3.03 -2.45
N PHE A 111 8.70 3.73 -2.51
CA PHE A 111 7.72 3.48 -3.56
C PHE A 111 8.27 3.84 -4.94
N GLY A 112 8.93 4.98 -5.09
CA GLY A 112 9.52 5.40 -6.35
C GLY A 112 10.59 4.45 -6.89
N GLN A 113 11.46 3.93 -6.03
CA GLN A 113 12.61 3.09 -6.42
C GLN A 113 12.30 1.59 -6.42
N ARG A 114 11.61 1.10 -5.38
CA ARG A 114 11.41 -0.34 -5.18
C ARG A 114 10.07 -0.84 -5.72
N MET A 115 9.01 -0.07 -5.57
CA MET A 115 7.69 -0.41 -6.10
C MET A 115 7.53 0.02 -7.57
N GLY A 116 8.25 1.04 -8.01
CA GLY A 116 8.24 1.54 -9.39
C GLY A 116 7.07 2.49 -9.68
N PHE A 117 6.28 2.87 -8.69
CA PHE A 117 5.19 3.84 -8.78
C PHE A 117 5.06 4.61 -7.46
N LEU A 118 4.33 5.71 -7.48
CA LEU A 118 3.96 6.46 -6.28
C LEU A 118 2.44 6.44 -6.15
N PRO A 119 1.89 6.00 -5.00
CA PRO A 119 0.45 6.06 -4.76
C PRO A 119 -0.06 7.51 -4.70
N GLU A 120 -1.18 7.76 -5.36
CA GLU A 120 -1.85 9.07 -5.32
C GLU A 120 -2.75 9.21 -4.09
N GLN A 121 -3.14 8.09 -3.49
CA GLN A 121 -4.04 8.07 -2.33
C GLN A 121 -3.23 7.95 -1.04
N VAL A 122 -2.98 9.07 -0.41
CA VAL A 122 -2.39 9.16 0.94
C VAL A 122 -3.42 9.77 1.86
N GLN A 123 -3.78 9.05 2.91
CA GLN A 123 -4.72 9.52 3.93
C GLN A 123 -3.95 10.10 5.12
N ILE A 124 -4.48 11.16 5.71
CA ILE A 124 -3.97 11.67 6.98
C ILE A 124 -4.57 10.81 8.09
N PHE A 125 -3.71 10.39 9.02
CA PHE A 125 -4.15 9.62 10.19
C PHE A 125 -5.27 10.34 10.95
N THR A 126 -6.31 9.58 11.25
CA THR A 126 -7.43 10.01 12.09
C THR A 126 -7.57 9.02 13.25
N PRO A 127 -7.50 9.49 14.51
CA PRO A 127 -7.63 8.61 15.66
C PRO A 127 -9.03 8.00 15.73
N LEU A 128 -9.10 6.68 15.71
CA LEU A 128 -10.34 5.92 15.86
C LEU A 128 -10.45 5.40 17.30
N PRO A 129 -11.61 5.45 17.93
CA PRO A 129 -11.82 4.92 19.28
C PRO A 129 -11.35 3.46 19.40
N SER A 130 -10.87 3.09 20.59
CA SER A 130 -10.47 1.72 20.94
C SER A 130 -9.29 1.15 20.13
N THR A 131 -8.43 2.01 19.58
CA THR A 131 -7.20 1.60 18.89
C THR A 131 -5.95 2.04 19.64
N TYR A 132 -4.87 1.24 19.56
CA TYR A 132 -3.56 1.64 20.09
C TYR A 132 -3.05 2.93 19.42
N SER A 133 -3.32 3.12 18.14
CA SER A 133 -2.95 4.35 17.42
C SER A 133 -3.64 5.60 17.99
N ALA A 134 -4.91 5.49 18.39
CA ALA A 134 -5.59 6.59 19.08
C ALA A 134 -4.99 6.87 20.46
N LEU A 135 -4.65 5.82 21.22
CA LEU A 135 -3.97 5.97 22.50
C LEU A 135 -2.62 6.68 22.32
N MET A 136 -1.80 6.25 21.39
CA MET A 136 -0.54 6.88 21.03
C MET A 136 -0.71 8.35 20.62
N TYR A 137 -1.74 8.65 19.82
CA TYR A 137 -2.02 10.01 19.37
C TYR A 137 -2.31 10.95 20.55
N HIS A 138 -3.10 10.51 21.51
CA HIS A 138 -3.48 11.33 22.67
C HIS A 138 -2.37 11.44 23.70
N THR A 139 -1.66 10.34 23.99
CA THR A 139 -0.64 10.30 25.06
C THR A 139 0.75 10.73 24.59
N GLY A 140 1.10 10.53 23.33
CA GLY A 140 2.47 10.67 22.83
C GLY A 140 3.41 9.57 23.33
N ILE A 141 2.86 8.42 23.75
CA ILE A 141 3.63 7.32 24.35
C ILE A 141 3.35 6.04 23.54
N ASP A 142 4.40 5.29 23.25
CA ASP A 142 4.30 3.92 22.73
C ASP A 142 3.79 3.00 23.86
N PRO A 143 2.59 2.44 23.75
CA PRO A 143 2.00 1.64 24.84
C PRO A 143 2.70 0.30 25.07
N PHE A 144 3.58 -0.13 24.16
CA PHE A 144 4.31 -1.40 24.28
C PHE A 144 5.68 -1.24 24.96
N THR A 145 6.27 -0.05 24.87
CA THR A 145 7.61 0.21 25.43
C THR A 145 7.62 1.26 26.53
N GLY A 146 6.55 2.06 26.66
CA GLY A 146 6.48 3.21 27.58
C GLY A 146 7.30 4.44 27.13
N ASN A 147 7.94 4.38 25.97
CA ASN A 147 8.77 5.48 25.49
C ASN A 147 7.92 6.58 24.84
N ALA A 148 8.37 7.83 24.96
CA ALA A 148 7.79 8.94 24.22
C ALA A 148 8.00 8.77 22.72
N ILE A 149 6.98 9.11 21.94
CA ILE A 149 7.00 9.10 20.48
C ILE A 149 6.58 10.45 19.92
N PHE A 150 7.09 10.80 18.76
CA PHE A 150 6.65 11.99 18.03
C PHE A 150 5.19 11.86 17.60
N VAL A 151 4.41 12.92 17.74
CA VAL A 151 3.02 13.00 17.24
C VAL A 151 2.82 14.38 16.61
N GLU A 152 2.60 14.40 15.31
CA GLU A 152 2.21 15.63 14.62
C GLU A 152 0.73 15.94 14.87
N ARG A 153 0.47 17.01 15.60
CA ARG A 153 -0.89 17.46 15.93
C ARG A 153 -1.35 18.67 15.11
N GLY A 154 -0.38 19.42 14.56
CA GLY A 154 -0.65 20.60 13.75
C GLY A 154 -1.27 20.22 12.40
N LEU A 155 -2.34 20.92 11.98
CA LEU A 155 -2.96 20.66 10.69
C LEU A 155 -1.96 20.84 9.53
N ALA A 156 -1.19 21.94 9.58
CA ALA A 156 -0.18 22.23 8.54
C ALA A 156 0.89 21.14 8.43
N GLY A 157 1.44 20.66 9.55
CA GLY A 157 2.44 19.59 9.52
C GLY A 157 1.89 18.25 9.03
N ARG A 158 0.63 17.96 9.35
CA ARG A 158 -0.05 16.75 8.86
C ARG A 158 -0.29 16.79 7.33
N GLU A 159 -0.74 17.94 6.81
CA GLU A 159 -0.87 18.15 5.36
C GLU A 159 0.50 18.10 4.67
N GLN A 160 1.52 18.74 5.24
CA GLN A 160 2.88 18.71 4.72
C GLN A 160 3.43 17.27 4.59
N GLN A 161 3.22 16.43 5.59
CA GLN A 161 3.61 15.03 5.52
C GLN A 161 2.91 14.28 4.36
N LYS A 162 1.63 14.53 4.13
CA LYS A 162 0.89 13.97 3.00
C LYS A 162 1.43 14.49 1.67
N ASP A 163 1.68 15.81 1.59
CA ASP A 163 2.11 16.48 0.36
C ASP A 163 3.47 15.98 -0.13
N ILE A 164 4.38 15.58 0.74
CA ILE A 164 5.67 14.97 0.38
C ILE A 164 5.48 13.82 -0.64
N VAL A 165 4.50 12.96 -0.43
CA VAL A 165 4.26 11.82 -1.33
C VAL A 165 3.44 12.23 -2.55
N THR A 166 2.42 13.06 -2.37
CA THR A 166 1.52 13.45 -3.47
C THR A 166 2.20 14.38 -4.46
N GLU A 167 3.08 15.28 -4.02
CA GLU A 167 3.90 16.11 -4.90
C GLU A 167 4.92 15.29 -5.66
N ALA A 168 5.62 14.38 -5.00
CA ALA A 168 6.53 13.45 -5.66
C ALA A 168 5.82 12.59 -6.73
N ALA A 169 4.55 12.23 -6.51
CA ALA A 169 3.73 11.52 -7.49
C ALA A 169 3.42 12.40 -8.70
N ARG A 170 3.04 13.66 -8.49
CA ARG A 170 2.77 14.64 -9.57
C ARG A 170 4.01 14.92 -10.41
N GLU A 171 5.14 15.24 -9.79
CA GLU A 171 6.41 15.46 -10.50
C GLU A 171 6.81 14.26 -11.36
N ARG A 172 6.58 13.05 -10.86
CA ARG A 172 6.89 11.83 -11.60
C ARG A 172 5.99 11.66 -12.83
N GLN A 173 4.72 12.02 -12.73
CA GLN A 173 3.78 12.03 -13.86
C GLN A 173 4.20 13.08 -14.93
N GLU A 174 4.56 14.29 -14.51
CA GLU A 174 5.02 15.35 -15.39
C GLU A 174 6.28 14.96 -16.18
N ARG A 175 7.19 14.18 -15.57
CA ARG A 175 8.38 13.61 -16.23
C ARG A 175 8.05 12.41 -17.13
N GLY A 176 6.78 12.07 -17.36
CA GLY A 176 6.33 10.95 -18.19
C GLY A 176 6.67 9.57 -17.62
N GLN A 177 6.98 9.50 -16.32
CA GLN A 177 7.19 8.25 -15.60
C GLN A 177 5.84 7.75 -15.02
N PRO A 178 5.70 6.44 -14.72
CA PRO A 178 4.45 5.95 -14.14
C PRO A 178 4.17 6.64 -12.81
N GLY A 179 3.07 7.39 -12.79
CA GLY A 179 2.46 7.90 -11.56
C GLY A 179 1.81 6.76 -10.77
N GLY A 180 0.60 6.96 -10.26
CA GLY A 180 -0.13 5.94 -9.50
C GLY A 180 -0.40 4.63 -10.22
N ARG A 181 -0.26 4.58 -11.54
CA ARG A 181 -0.38 3.37 -12.36
C ARG A 181 1.00 2.87 -12.79
N PRO A 182 1.47 1.68 -12.34
CA PRO A 182 2.68 1.07 -12.86
C PRO A 182 2.56 0.82 -14.37
N GLN A 183 3.62 1.12 -15.14
CA GLN A 183 3.66 0.72 -16.54
C GLN A 183 3.77 -0.80 -16.64
N THR A 184 2.83 -1.41 -17.33
CA THR A 184 2.90 -2.82 -17.67
C THR A 184 3.96 -3.07 -18.74
N LYS A 185 4.50 -4.30 -18.83
CA LYS A 185 5.52 -4.67 -19.83
C LYS A 185 5.07 -4.32 -21.27
N ARG A 186 3.77 -4.43 -21.59
CA ARG A 186 3.22 -4.08 -22.91
C ARG A 186 3.36 -2.60 -23.27
N GLN A 187 3.29 -1.71 -22.28
CA GLN A 187 3.45 -0.26 -22.52
C GLN A 187 4.93 0.14 -22.68
N ARG A 188 5.88 -0.65 -22.13
CA ARG A 188 7.32 -0.45 -22.30
C ARG A 188 7.81 -0.79 -23.71
N THR A 189 7.25 -1.82 -24.33
CA THR A 189 7.61 -2.25 -25.71
C THR A 189 7.03 -1.34 -26.80
N ALA A 190 5.93 -0.63 -26.53
CA ALA A 190 5.32 0.29 -27.49
C ALA A 190 6.00 1.69 -27.56
N ARG A 191 6.96 1.98 -26.67
CA ARG A 191 7.73 3.25 -26.64
C ARG A 191 9.22 3.08 -27.06
N ARG A 192 9.61 1.91 -27.54
CA ARG A 192 10.87 1.66 -28.25
C ARG A 192 10.60 1.44 -29.73
#